data_4d654531ca5dfbe8524245a8bf5fed81
#
_entry.id   4d654531ca5dfbe8524245a8bf5fed81
#
_cell.length_a   1.000
_cell.length_b   1.000
_cell.length_c   1.000
_cell.angle_alpha   90.00
_cell.angle_beta   90.00
_cell.angle_gamma   90.00
#
_symmetry.space_group_name_H-M   'P 1'
#
loop_
_entity.id
_entity.type
_entity.pdbx_description
1 polymer ?
#
loop_
_entity_poly.entity_id
_entity_poly.type
_entity_poly.pdbx_seq_one_letter_code
_entity_poly.pdbx_strand_id
1 'polypeptide(L)'
;MFTIGINHQSNGRGDPQSRSWNRVIANVGFERNGWTVMLTPWWRIPESRSTDDNPDISDYMGRGEVQIVREWNGQEFGLMLRDSFRGGSRRHGAAKFSWTFPLAGNLRGYAEVFKGYGESLIDYNHNATYAGVGISLLEWY
;
A
#
# COMPACT_ATOMS: atom_id res chain seq x y z
N MET A 1 -7.59 -1.28 17.35
CA MET A 1 -6.19 -1.74 17.33
C MET A 1 -5.28 -0.54 17.13
N PHE A 2 -4.15 -0.51 17.84
CA PHE A 2 -3.10 0.51 17.63
C PHE A 2 -1.73 -0.17 17.69
N THR A 3 -0.85 0.14 16.75
CA THR A 3 0.55 -0.30 16.76
C THR A 3 1.47 0.82 16.29
N ILE A 4 2.71 0.82 16.76
CA ILE A 4 3.78 1.68 16.28
C ILE A 4 5.06 0.87 16.17
N GLY A 5 5.87 1.13 15.15
CA GLY A 5 7.11 0.40 14.95
C GLY A 5 8.01 1.03 13.91
N ILE A 6 9.18 0.43 13.73
CA ILE A 6 10.13 0.75 12.67
C ILE A 6 9.96 -0.27 11.55
N ASN A 7 9.93 0.22 10.32
CA ASN A 7 9.85 -0.59 9.12
C ASN A 7 11.02 -0.29 8.19
N HIS A 8 11.70 -1.35 7.76
CA HIS A 8 12.67 -1.30 6.67
C HIS A 8 12.06 -1.96 5.43
N GLN A 9 12.19 -1.31 4.29
CA GLN A 9 11.76 -1.87 3.00
C GLN A 9 12.86 -1.66 1.97
N SER A 10 13.23 -2.72 1.27
CA SER A 10 14.20 -2.68 0.17
C SER A 10 13.76 -3.59 -0.97
N ASN A 11 14.26 -3.32 -2.19
CA ASN A 11 14.01 -4.18 -3.35
C ASN A 11 15.07 -5.28 -3.53
N GLY A 12 16.07 -5.35 -2.66
CA GLY A 12 17.13 -6.37 -2.68
C GLY A 12 18.08 -6.29 -3.88
N ARG A 13 18.10 -5.19 -4.62
CA ARG A 13 18.98 -5.00 -5.78
C ARG A 13 20.19 -4.15 -5.40
N GLY A 14 21.30 -4.33 -6.15
CA GLY A 14 22.47 -3.45 -6.08
C GLY A 14 22.33 -2.23 -6.98
N ASP A 15 23.29 -1.28 -6.86
CA ASP A 15 23.34 -0.07 -7.68
C ASP A 15 23.46 -0.38 -9.19
N PRO A 16 22.80 0.44 -10.02
CA PRO A 16 22.00 1.65 -9.76
C PRO A 16 20.51 1.37 -9.51
N GLN A 17 20.11 0.12 -9.31
CA GLN A 17 18.73 -0.32 -9.14
C GLN A 17 18.33 -0.48 -7.67
N SER A 18 19.25 -0.23 -6.74
CA SER A 18 18.98 -0.24 -5.30
C SER A 18 17.90 0.78 -4.94
N ARG A 19 16.91 0.34 -4.17
CA ARG A 19 15.89 1.20 -3.56
C ARG A 19 15.61 0.69 -2.17
N SER A 20 15.82 1.55 -1.18
CA SER A 20 15.52 1.20 0.20
C SER A 20 15.10 2.45 0.99
N TRP A 21 14.37 2.24 2.05
CA TRP A 21 14.06 3.29 3.01
C TRP A 21 13.63 2.73 4.36
N ASN A 22 13.86 3.55 5.38
CA ASN A 22 13.47 3.27 6.75
C ASN A 22 12.36 4.23 7.17
N ARG A 23 11.36 3.73 7.91
CA ARG A 23 10.21 4.51 8.36
C ARG A 23 9.85 4.19 9.79
N VAL A 24 9.36 5.19 10.50
CA VAL A 24 8.49 4.97 11.67
C VAL A 24 7.07 4.87 11.14
N ILE A 25 6.34 3.82 11.48
CA ILE A 25 4.98 3.55 11.05
C ILE A 25 4.08 3.47 12.28
N ALA A 26 2.92 4.10 12.22
CA ALA A 26 1.82 3.85 13.14
C ALA A 26 0.62 3.27 12.39
N ASN A 27 -0.10 2.34 13.02
CA ASN A 27 -1.35 1.81 12.50
C ASN A 27 -2.46 2.05 13.51
N VAL A 28 -3.58 2.57 13.04
CA VAL A 28 -4.80 2.75 13.83
C VAL A 28 -5.94 2.07 13.11
N GLY A 29 -6.46 1.00 13.69
CA GLY A 29 -7.50 0.15 13.09
C GLY A 29 -8.81 0.20 13.87
N PHE A 30 -9.91 0.31 13.11
CA PHE A 30 -11.28 0.23 13.59
C PHE A 30 -12.01 -0.86 12.83
N GLU A 31 -12.75 -1.67 13.57
CA GLU A 31 -13.58 -2.73 13.00
C GLU A 31 -14.98 -2.68 13.63
N ARG A 32 -16.01 -2.64 12.79
CA ARG A 32 -17.40 -2.66 13.24
C ARG A 32 -18.35 -3.06 12.11
N ASN A 33 -19.23 -4.02 12.40
CA ASN A 33 -20.35 -4.41 11.53
C ASN A 33 -19.91 -4.74 10.07
N GLY A 34 -18.81 -5.48 9.91
CA GLY A 34 -18.23 -5.85 8.60
C GLY A 34 -17.56 -4.69 7.87
N TRP A 35 -17.24 -3.59 8.55
CA TRP A 35 -16.35 -2.54 8.10
C TRP A 35 -15.04 -2.63 8.87
N THR A 36 -13.95 -2.60 8.15
CA THR A 36 -12.60 -2.41 8.71
C THR A 36 -11.99 -1.15 8.08
N VAL A 37 -11.49 -0.25 8.92
CA VAL A 37 -10.77 0.93 8.48
C VAL A 37 -9.41 0.93 9.16
N MET A 38 -8.34 1.02 8.36
CA MET A 38 -6.96 1.12 8.82
C MET A 38 -6.37 2.43 8.34
N LEU A 39 -5.84 3.22 9.27
CA LEU A 39 -5.06 4.42 9.01
C LEU A 39 -3.60 4.10 9.29
N THR A 40 -2.74 4.32 8.31
CA THR A 40 -1.31 4.02 8.41
C THR A 40 -0.48 5.25 8.03
N PRO A 41 -0.26 6.22 8.91
CA PRO A 41 0.72 7.27 8.70
C PRO A 41 2.14 6.73 8.92
N TRP A 42 3.11 7.30 8.20
CA TRP A 42 4.53 7.02 8.40
C TRP A 42 5.41 8.25 8.19
N TRP A 43 6.58 8.19 8.83
CA TRP A 43 7.63 9.19 8.71
C TRP A 43 8.92 8.51 8.27
N ARG A 44 9.49 8.98 7.18
CA ARG A 44 10.78 8.49 6.71
C ARG A 44 11.87 8.86 7.72
N ILE A 45 12.72 7.90 8.05
CA ILE A 45 13.96 8.12 8.77
C ILE A 45 14.99 8.57 7.73
N PRO A 46 15.54 9.81 7.82
CA PRO A 46 16.50 10.31 6.84
C PRO A 46 17.79 9.48 6.84
N GLU A 47 18.33 9.28 5.66
CA GLU A 47 19.64 8.67 5.44
C GLU A 47 20.66 9.74 5.04
N SER A 48 21.97 9.42 5.10
CA SER A 48 23.00 10.35 4.65
C SER A 48 22.89 10.52 3.13
N ARG A 49 23.14 11.74 2.64
CA ARG A 49 23.04 12.04 1.18
C ARG A 49 23.93 11.17 0.29
N SER A 50 25.01 10.63 0.85
CA SER A 50 25.97 9.79 0.13
C SER A 50 25.49 8.32 -0.01
N THR A 51 24.48 7.90 0.74
CA THR A 51 23.97 6.53 0.77
C THR A 51 22.47 6.45 0.48
N ASP A 52 21.83 7.58 0.20
CA ASP A 52 20.40 7.66 -0.06
C ASP A 52 20.10 7.43 -1.55
N ASP A 53 19.68 6.23 -1.91
CA ASP A 53 19.39 5.80 -3.28
C ASP A 53 18.10 6.42 -3.86
N ASN A 54 17.25 6.98 -3.00
CA ASN A 54 15.93 7.47 -3.39
C ASN A 54 15.43 8.65 -2.51
N PRO A 55 16.10 9.81 -2.57
CA PRO A 55 15.87 10.92 -1.65
C PRO A 55 14.47 11.53 -1.73
N ASP A 56 13.77 11.38 -2.83
CA ASP A 56 12.43 11.88 -3.11
C ASP A 56 11.30 10.84 -2.91
N ILE A 57 11.62 9.61 -2.47
CA ILE A 57 10.66 8.51 -2.35
C ILE A 57 9.39 8.89 -1.59
N SER A 58 9.50 9.74 -0.56
CA SER A 58 8.35 10.18 0.24
C SER A 58 7.39 11.11 -0.53
N ASP A 59 7.82 11.70 -1.63
CA ASP A 59 6.95 12.53 -2.47
C ASP A 59 6.06 11.65 -3.37
N TYR A 60 6.48 10.42 -3.69
CA TYR A 60 5.75 9.46 -4.53
C TYR A 60 5.09 8.34 -3.73
N MET A 61 5.84 7.67 -2.84
CA MET A 61 5.32 6.61 -1.97
C MET A 61 4.41 7.16 -0.85
N GLY A 62 4.36 8.48 -0.68
CA GLY A 62 3.46 9.11 0.27
C GLY A 62 3.98 9.15 1.71
N ARG A 63 3.10 9.62 2.59
CA ARG A 63 3.29 9.74 4.05
C ARG A 63 2.18 9.08 4.85
N GLY A 64 1.21 8.51 4.18
CA GLY A 64 0.13 7.81 4.84
C GLY A 64 -0.80 7.13 3.85
N GLU A 65 -1.47 6.14 4.36
CA GLU A 65 -2.42 5.30 3.64
C GLU A 65 -3.67 5.10 4.48
N VAL A 66 -4.80 5.07 3.81
CA VAL A 66 -6.08 4.64 4.38
C VAL A 66 -6.51 3.39 3.64
N GLN A 67 -6.80 2.33 4.39
CA GLN A 67 -7.44 1.13 3.85
C GLN A 67 -8.85 1.03 4.44
N ILE A 68 -9.83 0.82 3.60
CA ILE A 68 -11.23 0.58 3.96
C ILE A 68 -11.63 -0.74 3.35
N VAL A 69 -12.10 -1.65 4.19
CA VAL A 69 -12.61 -2.95 3.76
C VAL A 69 -14.07 -3.09 4.20
N ARG A 70 -14.91 -3.57 3.29
CA ARG A 70 -16.30 -3.91 3.55
C ARG A 70 -16.55 -5.38 3.24
N GLU A 71 -16.90 -6.12 4.25
CA GLU A 71 -17.46 -7.45 4.09
C GLU A 71 -18.99 -7.38 3.94
N TRP A 72 -19.52 -8.00 2.88
CA TRP A 72 -20.95 -8.02 2.62
C TRP A 72 -21.33 -9.23 1.78
N ASN A 73 -22.28 -10.04 2.28
CA ASN A 73 -22.78 -11.25 1.60
C ASN A 73 -21.68 -12.22 1.14
N GLY A 74 -20.67 -12.46 2.00
CA GLY A 74 -19.53 -13.33 1.66
C GLY A 74 -18.56 -12.75 0.65
N GLN A 75 -18.76 -11.51 0.22
CA GLN A 75 -17.85 -10.75 -0.62
C GLN A 75 -17.06 -9.75 0.22
N GLU A 76 -15.90 -9.35 -0.28
CA GLU A 76 -15.06 -8.32 0.33
C GLU A 76 -14.72 -7.26 -0.70
N PHE A 77 -14.95 -6.01 -0.34
CA PHE A 77 -14.61 -4.83 -1.14
C PHE A 77 -13.55 -4.04 -0.39
N GLY A 78 -12.42 -3.79 -1.05
CA GLY A 78 -11.31 -3.04 -0.50
C GLY A 78 -11.08 -1.74 -1.25
N LEU A 79 -10.79 -0.66 -0.53
CA LEU A 79 -10.32 0.60 -1.08
C LEU A 79 -9.06 1.02 -0.32
N MET A 80 -7.96 1.21 -1.02
CA MET A 80 -6.74 1.80 -0.52
C MET A 80 -6.55 3.18 -1.15
N LEU A 81 -6.27 4.18 -0.32
CA LEU A 81 -5.91 5.53 -0.73
C LEU A 81 -4.61 5.93 -0.05
N ARG A 82 -3.65 6.41 -0.82
CA ARG A 82 -2.34 6.86 -0.36
C ARG A 82 -2.05 8.25 -0.89
N ASP A 83 -1.44 9.13 -0.08
CA ASP A 83 -1.10 10.51 -0.46
C ASP A 83 0.23 10.93 0.16
N SER A 84 0.96 11.76 -0.56
CA SER A 84 2.21 12.38 -0.08
C SER A 84 1.99 13.53 0.88
N PHE A 85 0.78 14.09 0.94
CA PHE A 85 0.42 15.30 1.70
C PHE A 85 1.33 16.50 1.39
N ARG A 86 1.86 16.54 0.15
CA ARG A 86 2.65 17.67 -0.37
C ARG A 86 1.77 18.63 -1.14
N GLY A 87 2.27 19.84 -1.38
CA GLY A 87 1.62 20.83 -2.23
C GLY A 87 2.23 20.87 -3.64
N GLY A 88 1.43 21.36 -4.62
CA GLY A 88 1.88 21.60 -5.99
C GLY A 88 2.33 20.33 -6.72
N SER A 89 3.40 20.44 -7.53
CA SER A 89 3.92 19.36 -8.36
C SER A 89 4.50 18.16 -7.59
N ARG A 90 4.71 18.30 -6.28
CA ARG A 90 5.18 17.21 -5.42
C ARG A 90 4.05 16.39 -4.77
N ARG A 91 2.81 16.72 -5.07
CA ARG A 91 1.67 15.93 -4.59
C ARG A 91 1.45 14.73 -5.51
N HIS A 92 1.76 13.57 -4.99
CA HIS A 92 1.50 12.29 -5.65
C HIS A 92 0.72 11.38 -4.70
N GLY A 93 0.02 10.44 -5.28
CA GLY A 93 -0.77 9.49 -4.52
C GLY A 93 -1.11 8.27 -5.34
N ALA A 94 -1.86 7.36 -4.72
CA ALA A 94 -2.36 6.16 -5.36
C ALA A 94 -3.72 5.78 -4.81
N ALA A 95 -4.50 5.12 -5.63
CA ALA A 95 -5.76 4.49 -5.25
C ALA A 95 -5.79 3.06 -5.79
N LYS A 96 -6.27 2.13 -4.97
CA LYS A 96 -6.52 0.74 -5.37
C LYS A 96 -7.91 0.33 -4.90
N PHE A 97 -8.69 -0.21 -5.80
CA PHE A 97 -9.94 -0.90 -5.48
C PHE A 97 -9.75 -2.40 -5.68
N SER A 98 -10.25 -3.21 -4.76
CA SER A 98 -10.23 -4.66 -4.85
C SER A 98 -11.60 -5.24 -4.54
N TRP A 99 -11.90 -6.37 -5.16
CA TRP A 99 -13.11 -7.13 -4.95
C TRP A 99 -12.78 -8.61 -4.89
N THR A 100 -13.12 -9.23 -3.75
CA THR A 100 -12.99 -10.66 -3.52
C THR A 100 -14.38 -11.28 -3.39
N PHE A 101 -14.64 -12.35 -4.10
CA PHE A 101 -15.96 -12.98 -4.16
C PHE A 101 -15.84 -14.51 -4.15
N PRO A 102 -16.82 -15.23 -3.58
CA PRO A 102 -16.82 -16.69 -3.57
C PRO A 102 -17.00 -17.26 -4.98
N LEU A 103 -16.26 -18.31 -5.32
CA LEU A 103 -16.43 -19.09 -6.56
C LEU A 103 -17.04 -20.46 -6.26
N ALA A 104 -16.30 -21.35 -5.60
CA ALA A 104 -16.75 -22.69 -5.27
C ALA A 104 -15.96 -23.25 -4.09
N GLY A 105 -16.63 -23.78 -3.08
CA GLY A 105 -15.99 -24.29 -1.87
C GLY A 105 -15.12 -23.21 -1.20
N ASN A 106 -13.81 -23.49 -1.05
CA ASN A 106 -12.84 -22.57 -0.47
C ASN A 106 -12.18 -21.65 -1.50
N LEU A 107 -12.58 -21.73 -2.77
CA LEU A 107 -12.01 -20.93 -3.85
C LEU A 107 -12.68 -19.57 -3.92
N ARG A 108 -11.91 -18.51 -3.96
CA ARG A 108 -12.37 -17.13 -4.13
C ARG A 108 -11.80 -16.52 -5.39
N GLY A 109 -12.62 -15.77 -6.11
CA GLY A 109 -12.17 -14.89 -7.17
C GLY A 109 -11.70 -13.55 -6.59
N TYR A 110 -10.77 -12.93 -7.27
CA TYR A 110 -10.20 -11.64 -6.92
C TYR A 110 -10.06 -10.76 -8.17
N ALA A 111 -10.46 -9.52 -8.05
CA ALA A 111 -10.24 -8.51 -9.07
C ALA A 111 -9.72 -7.22 -8.42
N GLU A 112 -8.80 -6.53 -9.07
CA GLU A 112 -8.31 -5.25 -8.58
C GLU A 112 -8.05 -4.26 -9.72
N VAL A 113 -8.13 -2.98 -9.39
CA VAL A 113 -7.69 -1.87 -10.25
C VAL A 113 -6.83 -0.96 -9.40
N PHE A 114 -5.67 -0.60 -9.91
CA PHE A 114 -4.73 0.34 -9.29
C PHE A 114 -4.49 1.53 -10.22
N LYS A 115 -4.34 2.71 -9.61
CA LYS A 115 -3.88 3.91 -10.30
C LYS A 115 -3.06 4.77 -9.34
N GLY A 116 -1.87 5.20 -9.80
CA GLY A 116 -1.02 6.11 -9.04
C GLY A 116 0.44 5.77 -9.05
N TYR A 117 1.13 6.27 -8.05
CA TYR A 117 2.57 6.11 -7.86
C TYR A 117 2.88 5.06 -6.78
N GLY A 118 4.11 4.50 -6.81
CA GLY A 118 4.56 3.58 -5.78
C GLY A 118 3.86 2.22 -5.80
N GLU A 119 3.57 1.71 -6.97
CA GLU A 119 3.16 0.32 -7.16
C GLU A 119 4.28 -0.63 -6.74
N SER A 120 5.52 -0.32 -7.13
CA SER A 120 6.72 -1.04 -6.72
C SER A 120 7.80 -0.07 -6.22
N LEU A 121 8.80 -0.61 -5.49
CA LEU A 121 9.92 0.22 -5.02
C LEU A 121 10.82 0.70 -6.17
N ILE A 122 11.04 -0.12 -7.18
CA ILE A 122 11.94 0.23 -8.29
C ILE A 122 11.34 1.34 -9.15
N ASP A 123 10.02 1.33 -9.32
CA ASP A 123 9.27 2.28 -10.13
C ASP A 123 8.41 3.20 -9.25
N TYR A 124 8.90 3.53 -8.04
CA TYR A 124 8.12 4.32 -7.08
C TYR A 124 7.68 5.68 -7.63
N ASN A 125 8.44 6.26 -8.55
CA ASN A 125 8.20 7.54 -9.20
C ASN A 125 7.49 7.44 -10.56
N HIS A 126 7.04 6.22 -10.94
CA HIS A 126 6.23 6.00 -12.15
C HIS A 126 4.74 5.98 -11.81
N ASN A 127 3.93 6.66 -12.66
CA ASN A 127 2.46 6.59 -12.55
C ASN A 127 1.97 5.35 -13.30
N ALA A 128 1.53 4.36 -12.57
CA ALA A 128 1.00 3.12 -13.11
C ALA A 128 -0.53 3.11 -13.12
N THR A 129 -1.10 2.44 -14.11
CA THR A 129 -2.51 2.05 -14.12
C THR A 129 -2.59 0.62 -14.57
N TYR A 130 -3.14 -0.26 -13.74
CA TYR A 130 -3.35 -1.66 -14.12
C TYR A 130 -4.66 -2.20 -13.54
N ALA A 131 -5.12 -3.28 -14.14
CA ALA A 131 -6.18 -4.12 -13.62
C ALA A 131 -5.69 -5.57 -13.57
N GLY A 132 -6.04 -6.26 -12.51
CA GLY A 132 -5.68 -7.65 -12.28
C GLY A 132 -6.88 -8.50 -11.91
N VAL A 133 -6.84 -9.77 -12.27
CA VAL A 133 -7.79 -10.79 -11.82
C VAL A 133 -7.02 -12.02 -11.38
N GLY A 134 -7.55 -12.73 -10.40
CA GLY A 134 -6.90 -13.91 -9.84
C GLY A 134 -7.86 -14.80 -9.08
N ILE A 135 -7.32 -15.86 -8.54
CA ILE A 135 -8.01 -16.77 -7.63
C ILE A 135 -7.17 -16.95 -6.36
N SER A 136 -7.83 -17.09 -5.23
CA SER A 136 -7.19 -17.42 -3.95
C SER A 136 -7.88 -18.59 -3.29
N LEU A 137 -7.12 -19.37 -2.53
CA LEU A 137 -7.64 -20.40 -1.64
C LEU A 137 -7.77 -19.79 -0.24
N LEU A 138 -8.92 -20.01 0.39
CA LEU A 138 -9.04 -19.79 1.85
C LEU A 138 -8.27 -20.88 2.56
N GLU A 139 -7.22 -20.51 3.28
CA GLU A 139 -6.54 -21.42 4.18
C GLU A 139 -7.35 -21.55 5.47
N TRP A 140 -7.52 -22.81 5.92
CA TRP A 140 -8.09 -23.08 7.23
C TRP A 140 -6.94 -23.16 8.24
N TYR A 141 -6.96 -22.27 9.21
CA TYR A 141 -6.12 -22.36 10.41
C TYR A 141 -6.94 -22.89 11.57
#